data_82e0fe33e6d9895c0f4f1cf6525fb42a
#
_entry.id   82e0fe33e6d9895c0f4f1cf6525fb42a
#
_cell.length_a   1.000
_cell.length_b   1.000
_cell.length_c   1.000
_cell.angle_alpha   90.00
_cell.angle_beta   90.00
_cell.angle_gamma   90.00
#
_symmetry.space_group_name_H-M   'P 1'
#
loop_
_entity.id
_entity.type
_entity.pdbx_description
1 polymer ?
#
loop_
_entity_poly.entity_id
_entity_poly.type
_entity_poly.pdbx_seq_one_letter_code
_entity_poly.pdbx_strand_id
1 'polypeptide(L)'
;METITGKNLKIGDVLIEQGYLTEKDLEKALLVQKSSDGKRLGEVLIEQGYITENQMLQAMAAKMDCQVVDIDNLSVDIVAVGRIPRQAAEKYGILAVGSEGGRLKVVVNDPLNFYGLEDVRQITGQELMIYLCEKASLVRAIRYYYTEISAKNAALKANENIQPDIEEMEIEDGDDDTPVINLLNSLIQRAYSTGASDIHIEPFEDKTLVRMRIDGTIIEYVTLKNSVHNSLIARIKILSELDIAERRRPQDGHFRSRQPDGYLNIRVSVIPTVFGEKAVLRLLSGNTRIDHSDTMGMLQEDYERFSRMLHSPNGIIYLTGPTGSGKTTTLYMVLEELSKKNVNISTIEDPVEKNIYKVNQMQVNAMAGLTFEKGLRALLRQDPDIIMVGETRDSETASISVRAALTGHLVFSTLHTNDAASSVVRLKDMGMETYLVANSMVGVVAQRLMRKVCRDCAVPAELTEKEERILGERIPYVKKACGCPACNYTGYRGRVAVHEILQIDRQVRRMIMENASSEEIKEYAVNRQHMRTLKQCAMQYLREGITTVEEVAKVAYYEE
;
A
#
# COMPACT_ATOMS: atom_id res chain seq x y z
N MET A 1 4.83 48.40 23.81
CA MET A 1 5.79 47.30 23.70
C MET A 1 6.06 47.14 22.21
N GLU A 2 7.21 47.62 21.77
CA GLU A 2 7.62 47.62 20.37
C GLU A 2 7.92 46.19 19.95
N THR A 3 7.28 45.73 18.91
CA THR A 3 7.56 44.45 18.22
C THR A 3 8.92 44.59 17.53
N ILE A 4 9.97 44.07 18.15
CA ILE A 4 11.28 43.92 17.54
C ILE A 4 11.13 42.90 16.40
N THR A 5 11.21 43.39 15.17
CA THR A 5 11.18 42.56 13.97
C THR A 5 12.38 41.58 13.99
N GLY A 6 12.11 40.29 14.03
CA GLY A 6 13.08 39.20 14.22
C GLY A 6 14.14 38.96 13.12
N LYS A 7 14.36 39.94 12.23
CA LYS A 7 15.30 39.82 11.09
C LYS A 7 16.79 39.72 11.47
N ASN A 8 17.19 40.09 12.70
CA ASN A 8 18.59 40.07 13.12
C ASN A 8 18.96 39.02 14.16
N LEU A 9 18.01 38.22 14.66
CA LEU A 9 18.28 37.17 15.64
C LEU A 9 18.93 35.93 14.99
N LYS A 10 19.82 35.25 15.70
CA LYS A 10 20.32 33.93 15.26
C LYS A 10 19.21 32.91 15.37
N ILE A 11 19.23 31.87 14.57
CA ILE A 11 18.16 30.83 14.58
C ILE A 11 18.02 30.15 15.95
N GLY A 12 19.12 29.99 16.70
CA GLY A 12 19.09 29.48 18.07
C GLY A 12 18.29 30.35 19.02
N ASP A 13 18.41 31.67 18.88
CA ASP A 13 17.68 32.65 19.72
C ASP A 13 16.17 32.58 19.40
N VAL A 14 15.81 32.44 18.11
CA VAL A 14 14.40 32.31 17.68
C VAL A 14 13.78 31.02 18.24
N LEU A 15 14.52 29.90 18.23
CA LEU A 15 14.06 28.62 18.81
C LEU A 15 13.82 28.73 20.32
N ILE A 16 14.65 29.51 21.03
CA ILE A 16 14.48 29.77 22.47
C ILE A 16 13.27 30.67 22.72
N GLU A 17 13.10 31.75 21.95
CA GLU A 17 11.95 32.65 22.07
C GLU A 17 10.61 31.93 21.83
N GLN A 18 10.59 30.97 20.89
CA GLN A 18 9.42 30.13 20.61
C GLN A 18 9.22 28.99 21.61
N GLY A 19 10.13 28.82 22.58
CA GLY A 19 10.04 27.78 23.60
C GLY A 19 10.35 26.36 23.11
N TYR A 20 10.96 26.22 21.94
CA TYR A 20 11.33 24.92 21.38
C TYR A 20 12.66 24.40 21.87
N LEU A 21 13.54 25.28 22.42
CA LEU A 21 14.88 24.96 22.85
C LEU A 21 15.23 25.69 24.14
N THR A 22 16.02 25.06 25.01
CA THR A 22 16.59 25.76 26.17
C THR A 22 18.00 26.28 25.86
N GLU A 23 18.45 27.33 26.58
CA GLU A 23 19.83 27.85 26.43
C GLU A 23 20.88 26.77 26.64
N LYS A 24 20.67 25.90 27.64
CA LYS A 24 21.59 24.79 27.95
C LYS A 24 21.69 23.76 26.81
N ASP A 25 20.61 23.48 26.13
CA ASP A 25 20.60 22.51 25.04
C ASP A 25 21.18 23.13 23.77
N LEU A 26 20.99 24.45 23.57
CA LEU A 26 21.68 25.20 22.51
C LEU A 26 23.20 25.16 22.70
N GLU A 27 23.70 25.41 23.93
CA GLU A 27 25.14 25.34 24.21
C GLU A 27 25.71 23.95 23.92
N LYS A 28 25.03 22.87 24.33
CA LYS A 28 25.44 21.49 24.02
C LYS A 28 25.47 21.23 22.51
N ALA A 29 24.44 21.63 21.79
CA ALA A 29 24.36 21.47 20.34
C ALA A 29 25.48 22.22 19.60
N LEU A 30 25.83 23.44 20.06
CA LEU A 30 26.94 24.22 19.51
C LEU A 30 28.31 23.54 19.75
N LEU A 31 28.50 22.85 20.89
CA LEU A 31 29.71 22.07 21.14
C LEU A 31 29.81 20.86 20.18
N VAL A 32 28.71 20.15 19.98
CA VAL A 32 28.64 19.03 19.05
C VAL A 32 28.87 19.52 17.60
N GLN A 33 28.28 20.66 17.23
CA GLN A 33 28.49 21.25 15.91
C GLN A 33 29.97 21.56 15.64
N LYS A 34 30.70 22.11 16.63
CA LYS A 34 32.13 22.42 16.48
C LYS A 34 32.99 21.16 16.27
N SER A 35 32.56 20.00 16.76
CA SER A 35 33.23 18.71 16.57
C SER A 35 32.79 17.94 15.33
N SER A 36 31.72 18.41 14.66
CA SER A 36 31.14 17.77 13.47
C SER A 36 31.50 18.61 12.24
N ASP A 37 32.35 18.07 11.36
CA ASP A 37 32.82 18.80 10.16
C ASP A 37 31.64 19.11 9.22
N GLY A 38 31.31 20.40 9.06
CA GLY A 38 30.39 20.93 8.04
C GLY A 38 28.89 20.83 8.32
N LYS A 39 28.44 20.28 9.47
CA LYS A 39 27.00 20.20 9.78
C LYS A 39 26.45 21.55 10.22
N ARG A 40 25.24 21.87 9.76
CA ARG A 40 24.51 23.06 10.23
C ARG A 40 23.90 22.80 11.62
N LEU A 41 23.76 23.86 12.42
CA LEU A 41 23.19 23.78 13.77
C LEU A 41 21.81 23.11 13.78
N GLY A 42 20.95 23.38 12.80
CA GLY A 42 19.63 22.76 12.69
C GLY A 42 19.67 21.24 12.50
N GLU A 43 20.60 20.75 11.71
CA GLU A 43 20.79 19.30 11.51
C GLU A 43 21.22 18.62 12.81
N VAL A 44 22.16 19.24 13.53
CA VAL A 44 22.64 18.73 14.83
C VAL A 44 21.51 18.70 15.85
N LEU A 45 20.70 19.76 15.92
CA LEU A 45 19.57 19.83 16.86
C LEU A 45 18.52 18.76 16.61
N ILE A 46 18.22 18.47 15.33
CA ILE A 46 17.26 17.43 14.92
C ILE A 46 17.85 16.04 15.16
N GLU A 47 19.10 15.77 14.76
CA GLU A 47 19.76 14.47 14.96
C GLU A 47 19.90 14.10 16.45
N GLN A 48 20.15 15.07 17.32
CA GLN A 48 20.24 14.87 18.76
C GLN A 48 18.88 14.81 19.46
N GLY A 49 17.78 15.01 18.72
CA GLY A 49 16.42 14.95 19.25
C GLY A 49 16.03 16.14 20.14
N TYR A 50 16.77 17.27 20.11
CA TYR A 50 16.41 18.46 20.87
C TYR A 50 15.17 19.15 20.30
N ILE A 51 15.00 19.12 18.99
CA ILE A 51 13.83 19.69 18.29
C ILE A 51 13.40 18.76 17.14
N THR A 52 12.15 18.91 16.71
CA THR A 52 11.64 18.25 15.50
C THR A 52 11.94 19.08 14.26
N GLU A 53 11.90 18.45 13.07
CA GLU A 53 12.03 19.15 11.78
C GLU A 53 10.95 20.25 11.63
N ASN A 54 9.72 19.97 12.05
CA ASN A 54 8.63 20.96 12.00
C ASN A 54 8.91 22.18 12.87
N GLN A 55 9.42 22.02 14.10
CA GLN A 55 9.81 23.12 14.98
C GLN A 55 10.92 23.98 14.36
N MET A 56 11.89 23.35 13.70
CA MET A 56 12.94 24.08 12.96
C MET A 56 12.34 24.89 11.80
N LEU A 57 11.42 24.29 11.02
CA LEU A 57 10.75 24.96 9.91
C LEU A 57 9.92 26.16 10.39
N GLN A 58 9.21 26.04 11.51
CA GLN A 58 8.46 27.15 12.12
C GLN A 58 9.37 28.31 12.53
N ALA A 59 10.51 28.01 13.15
CA ALA A 59 11.49 29.02 13.52
C ALA A 59 12.12 29.72 12.29
N MET A 60 12.41 28.96 11.23
CA MET A 60 12.91 29.51 9.96
C MET A 60 11.85 30.37 9.27
N ALA A 61 10.61 29.92 9.27
CA ALA A 61 9.47 30.66 8.70
C ALA A 61 9.29 32.04 9.39
N ALA A 62 9.30 32.06 10.72
CA ALA A 62 9.22 33.28 11.50
C ALA A 62 10.38 34.27 11.22
N LYS A 63 11.60 33.70 11.04
CA LYS A 63 12.78 34.54 10.75
C LYS A 63 12.77 35.11 9.33
N MET A 64 12.26 34.38 8.34
CA MET A 64 12.34 34.73 6.92
C MET A 64 11.03 35.29 6.37
N ASP A 65 10.03 35.52 7.22
CA ASP A 65 8.70 36.01 6.85
C ASP A 65 8.05 35.16 5.74
N CYS A 66 8.11 33.83 5.90
CA CYS A 66 7.47 32.87 5.02
C CYS A 66 6.56 31.93 5.82
N GLN A 67 5.81 31.08 5.13
CA GLN A 67 4.84 30.19 5.76
C GLN A 67 5.28 28.73 5.63
N VAL A 68 5.04 27.95 6.68
CA VAL A 68 5.15 26.49 6.61
C VAL A 68 3.83 25.94 6.08
N VAL A 69 3.91 25.12 5.05
CA VAL A 69 2.74 24.50 4.42
C VAL A 69 2.86 22.98 4.49
N ASP A 70 1.72 22.34 4.63
CA ASP A 70 1.62 20.91 4.40
C ASP A 70 1.40 20.68 2.89
N ILE A 71 2.45 20.22 2.20
CA ILE A 71 2.42 20.04 0.75
C ILE A 71 1.45 18.95 0.33
N ASP A 72 1.17 18.00 1.21
CA ASP A 72 0.21 16.93 0.96
C ASP A 72 -1.24 17.47 0.91
N ASN A 73 -1.48 18.65 1.52
CA ASN A 73 -2.76 19.36 1.57
C ASN A 73 -2.87 20.55 0.59
N LEU A 74 -1.78 20.87 -0.09
CA LEU A 74 -1.75 22.02 -0.97
C LEU A 74 -2.34 21.70 -2.34
N SER A 75 -3.21 22.58 -2.87
CA SER A 75 -3.63 22.49 -4.26
C SER A 75 -2.48 22.88 -5.18
N VAL A 76 -1.90 21.92 -5.88
CA VAL A 76 -0.75 22.11 -6.76
C VAL A 76 -1.20 22.21 -8.22
N ASP A 77 -0.81 23.30 -8.87
CA ASP A 77 -1.03 23.50 -10.30
C ASP A 77 0.07 22.78 -11.10
N ILE A 78 -0.32 21.73 -11.83
CA ILE A 78 0.58 20.93 -12.67
C ILE A 78 1.31 21.79 -13.72
N VAL A 79 0.66 22.84 -14.23
CA VAL A 79 1.29 23.74 -15.21
C VAL A 79 2.41 24.54 -14.55
N ALA A 80 2.22 24.97 -13.30
CA ALA A 80 3.27 25.63 -12.53
C ALA A 80 4.44 24.67 -12.25
N VAL A 81 4.18 23.41 -11.89
CA VAL A 81 5.23 22.39 -11.69
C VAL A 81 6.09 22.24 -12.94
N GLY A 82 5.49 22.19 -14.12
CA GLY A 82 6.20 22.02 -15.40
C GLY A 82 7.13 23.19 -15.76
N ARG A 83 7.04 24.34 -15.09
CA ARG A 83 7.94 25.49 -15.34
C ARG A 83 9.36 25.28 -14.83
N ILE A 84 9.53 24.44 -13.81
CA ILE A 84 10.86 24.05 -13.31
C ILE A 84 11.22 22.72 -13.96
N PRO A 85 12.39 22.57 -14.59
CA PRO A 85 12.84 21.25 -15.09
C PRO A 85 13.02 20.25 -13.95
N ARG A 86 12.64 18.99 -14.18
CA ARG A 86 12.73 17.91 -13.18
C ARG A 86 14.10 17.82 -12.51
N GLN A 87 15.18 17.89 -13.30
CA GLN A 87 16.55 17.84 -12.78
C GLN A 87 16.85 18.97 -11.79
N ALA A 88 16.36 20.17 -12.05
CA ALA A 88 16.53 21.32 -11.15
C ALA A 88 15.70 21.15 -9.88
N ALA A 89 14.45 20.69 -9.99
CA ALA A 89 13.58 20.43 -8.85
C ALA A 89 14.17 19.36 -7.91
N GLU A 90 14.67 18.24 -8.46
CA GLU A 90 15.29 17.16 -7.69
C GLU A 90 16.65 17.59 -7.09
N LYS A 91 17.48 18.31 -7.87
CA LYS A 91 18.80 18.78 -7.42
C LYS A 91 18.71 19.78 -6.27
N TYR A 92 17.78 20.72 -6.35
CA TYR A 92 17.68 21.83 -5.38
C TYR A 92 16.63 21.59 -4.30
N GLY A 93 15.78 20.58 -4.46
CA GLY A 93 14.64 20.35 -3.55
C GLY A 93 13.63 21.51 -3.61
N ILE A 94 13.20 21.90 -4.81
CA ILE A 94 12.28 22.99 -5.06
C ILE A 94 11.11 22.51 -5.92
N LEU A 95 9.88 22.72 -5.47
CA LEU A 95 8.68 22.40 -6.23
C LEU A 95 7.84 23.66 -6.45
N ALA A 96 7.53 23.99 -7.71
CA ALA A 96 6.52 24.99 -7.99
C ALA A 96 5.12 24.42 -7.74
N VAL A 97 4.27 25.20 -7.09
CA VAL A 97 2.92 24.74 -6.69
C VAL A 97 1.80 25.61 -7.25
N GLY A 98 2.12 26.76 -7.80
CA GLY A 98 1.13 27.67 -8.39
C GLY A 98 1.75 29.01 -8.75
N SER A 99 0.92 29.96 -9.17
CA SER A 99 1.32 31.34 -9.45
C SER A 99 0.31 32.32 -8.88
N GLU A 100 0.80 33.45 -8.36
CA GLU A 100 -0.06 34.52 -7.83
C GLU A 100 0.58 35.90 -8.07
N GLY A 101 -0.17 36.81 -8.64
CA GLY A 101 0.33 38.17 -8.93
C GLY A 101 1.60 38.22 -9.78
N GLY A 102 1.79 37.26 -10.73
CA GLY A 102 2.98 37.18 -11.57
C GLY A 102 4.19 36.52 -10.88
N ARG A 103 4.09 36.15 -9.62
CA ARG A 103 5.13 35.41 -8.88
C ARG A 103 4.84 33.92 -8.86
N LEU A 104 5.89 33.10 -8.94
CA LEU A 104 5.81 31.65 -8.85
C LEU A 104 5.85 31.22 -7.38
N LYS A 105 4.81 30.51 -6.92
CA LYS A 105 4.79 29.91 -5.59
C LYS A 105 5.66 28.65 -5.61
N VAL A 106 6.68 28.63 -4.76
CA VAL A 106 7.58 27.48 -4.64
C VAL A 106 7.64 26.97 -3.21
N VAL A 107 7.68 25.67 -3.06
CA VAL A 107 7.85 24.99 -1.78
C VAL A 107 9.26 24.43 -1.70
N VAL A 108 9.95 24.68 -0.60
CA VAL A 108 11.33 24.24 -0.32
C VAL A 108 11.44 23.70 1.10
N ASN A 109 12.46 22.87 1.36
CA ASN A 109 12.79 22.48 2.74
C ASN A 109 13.84 23.43 3.35
N ASP A 110 14.80 23.87 2.54
CA ASP A 110 15.88 24.77 2.97
C ASP A 110 15.79 26.12 2.26
N PRO A 111 15.28 27.17 2.93
CA PRO A 111 15.16 28.51 2.34
C PRO A 111 16.52 29.22 2.21
N LEU A 112 17.59 28.67 2.79
CA LEU A 112 18.96 29.18 2.66
C LEU A 112 19.70 28.64 1.43
N ASN A 113 19.07 27.81 0.63
CA ASN A 113 19.60 27.36 -0.66
C ASN A 113 19.47 28.47 -1.71
N PHE A 114 20.16 29.59 -1.50
CA PHE A 114 20.11 30.77 -2.38
C PHE A 114 20.50 30.45 -3.83
N TYR A 115 21.47 29.55 -4.04
CA TYR A 115 21.88 29.15 -5.39
C TYR A 115 20.75 28.43 -6.14
N GLY A 116 20.07 27.50 -5.49
CA GLY A 116 18.94 26.80 -6.10
C GLY A 116 17.76 27.71 -6.39
N LEU A 117 17.45 28.64 -5.47
CA LEU A 117 16.38 29.61 -5.65
C LEU A 117 16.69 30.60 -6.79
N GLU A 118 17.95 31.05 -6.91
CA GLU A 118 18.36 31.96 -7.98
C GLU A 118 18.37 31.28 -9.36
N ASP A 119 18.86 30.02 -9.43
CA ASP A 119 18.78 29.22 -10.66
C ASP A 119 17.31 29.05 -11.11
N VAL A 120 16.40 28.73 -10.19
CA VAL A 120 14.97 28.58 -10.51
C VAL A 120 14.37 29.90 -10.95
N ARG A 121 14.75 31.04 -10.34
CA ARG A 121 14.35 32.38 -10.78
C ARG A 121 14.79 32.67 -12.20
N GLN A 122 16.04 32.36 -12.54
CA GLN A 122 16.57 32.54 -13.90
C GLN A 122 15.88 31.62 -14.91
N ILE A 123 15.69 30.34 -14.59
CA ILE A 123 15.02 29.36 -15.48
C ILE A 123 13.58 29.78 -15.77
N THR A 124 12.85 30.25 -14.75
CA THR A 124 11.43 30.57 -14.88
C THR A 124 11.15 32.02 -15.30
N GLY A 125 12.13 32.91 -15.15
CA GLY A 125 11.97 34.35 -15.39
C GLY A 125 10.99 35.03 -14.44
N GLN A 126 10.66 34.42 -13.30
CA GLN A 126 9.65 34.90 -12.37
C GLN A 126 10.21 35.10 -10.96
N GLU A 127 9.67 36.12 -10.27
CA GLU A 127 9.90 36.25 -8.84
C GLU A 127 9.27 35.08 -8.08
N LEU A 128 9.96 34.63 -7.02
CA LEU A 128 9.54 33.48 -6.23
C LEU A 128 8.82 33.92 -4.94
N MET A 129 7.74 33.23 -4.61
CA MET A 129 7.08 33.28 -3.31
C MET A 129 7.36 31.94 -2.61
N ILE A 130 8.13 32.00 -1.52
CA ILE A 130 8.72 30.82 -0.88
C ILE A 130 7.81 30.35 0.26
N TYR A 131 7.53 29.04 0.26
CA TYR A 131 6.88 28.29 1.32
C TYR A 131 7.81 27.19 1.81
N LEU A 132 7.69 26.80 3.08
CA LEU A 132 8.51 25.76 3.68
C LEU A 132 7.68 24.49 3.91
N CYS A 133 8.29 23.34 3.75
CA CYS A 133 7.71 22.05 4.15
C CYS A 133 8.78 21.05 4.57
N GLU A 134 8.35 19.95 5.18
CA GLU A 134 9.22 18.83 5.57
C GLU A 134 9.89 18.19 4.35
N LYS A 135 11.16 17.85 4.50
CA LYS A 135 11.99 17.29 3.43
C LYS A 135 11.41 16.02 2.82
N ALA A 136 10.94 15.11 3.67
CA ALA A 136 10.37 13.85 3.21
C ALA A 136 9.10 14.04 2.37
N SER A 137 8.23 14.98 2.77
CA SER A 137 7.01 15.35 2.04
C SER A 137 7.32 16.01 0.70
N LEU A 138 8.30 16.93 0.69
CA LEU A 138 8.74 17.60 -0.54
C LEU A 138 9.31 16.63 -1.58
N VAL A 139 10.18 15.71 -1.16
CA VAL A 139 10.77 14.71 -2.07
C VAL A 139 9.67 13.80 -2.66
N ARG A 140 8.69 13.40 -1.84
CA ARG A 140 7.54 12.62 -2.34
C ARG A 140 6.72 13.42 -3.36
N ALA A 141 6.44 14.70 -3.07
CA ALA A 141 5.66 15.57 -3.93
C ALA A 141 6.36 15.83 -5.27
N ILE A 142 7.67 16.13 -5.26
CA ILE A 142 8.46 16.28 -6.49
C ILE A 142 8.33 15.02 -7.36
N ARG A 143 8.61 13.85 -6.78
CA ARG A 143 8.51 12.58 -7.50
C ARG A 143 7.10 12.37 -8.07
N TYR A 144 6.08 12.63 -7.29
CA TYR A 144 4.68 12.45 -7.67
C TYR A 144 4.28 13.33 -8.86
N TYR A 145 4.50 14.64 -8.77
CA TYR A 145 4.03 15.57 -9.80
C TYR A 145 4.83 15.46 -11.11
N TYR A 146 6.15 15.23 -11.05
CA TYR A 146 6.94 15.02 -12.28
C TYR A 146 6.64 13.68 -12.96
N THR A 147 6.29 12.64 -12.20
CA THR A 147 5.82 11.38 -12.78
C THR A 147 4.46 11.55 -13.47
N GLU A 148 3.57 12.36 -12.90
CA GLU A 148 2.29 12.73 -13.51
C GLU A 148 2.48 13.45 -14.86
N ILE A 149 3.35 14.48 -14.86
CA ILE A 149 3.67 15.25 -16.09
C ILE A 149 4.28 14.33 -17.15
N SER A 150 5.24 13.48 -16.77
CA SER A 150 5.87 12.54 -17.70
C SER A 150 4.87 11.60 -18.34
N ALA A 151 3.97 11.00 -17.55
CA ALA A 151 2.98 10.06 -18.07
C ALA A 151 1.96 10.74 -19.01
N LYS A 152 1.48 11.94 -18.65
CA LYS A 152 0.58 12.73 -19.52
C LYS A 152 1.26 13.16 -20.82
N ASN A 153 2.50 13.63 -20.75
CA ASN A 153 3.27 14.03 -21.92
C ASN A 153 3.61 12.82 -22.82
N ALA A 154 3.94 11.67 -22.24
CA ALA A 154 4.17 10.44 -22.99
C ALA A 154 2.89 9.98 -23.72
N ALA A 155 1.72 10.07 -23.06
CA ALA A 155 0.44 9.75 -23.69
C ALA A 155 0.10 10.71 -24.84
N LEU A 156 0.36 12.03 -24.67
CA LEU A 156 0.16 13.01 -25.73
C LEU A 156 1.08 12.75 -26.92
N LYS A 157 2.37 12.53 -26.71
CA LYS A 157 3.34 12.21 -27.76
C LYS A 157 3.01 10.91 -28.47
N ALA A 158 2.60 9.87 -27.76
CA ALA A 158 2.17 8.62 -28.36
C ALA A 158 0.92 8.81 -29.24
N ASN A 159 -0.02 9.67 -28.80
CA ASN A 159 -1.21 10.01 -29.60
C ASN A 159 -0.91 10.87 -30.85
N GLU A 160 0.17 11.65 -30.86
CA GLU A 160 0.54 12.55 -31.95
C GLU A 160 1.41 11.86 -33.04
N ASN A 161 2.30 10.95 -32.67
CA ASN A 161 3.39 10.45 -33.51
C ASN A 161 3.10 9.15 -34.27
N ILE A 162 1.86 8.64 -34.29
CA ILE A 162 1.53 7.43 -35.05
C ILE A 162 0.88 7.80 -36.37
N GLN A 163 1.68 7.89 -37.44
CA GLN A 163 1.20 7.67 -38.79
C GLN A 163 0.93 6.17 -39.00
N PRO A 164 -0.14 5.79 -39.70
CA PRO A 164 -0.46 4.38 -39.91
C PRO A 164 0.37 3.83 -41.09
N ASP A 165 1.63 3.53 -40.88
CA ASP A 165 2.40 2.71 -41.79
C ASP A 165 2.75 1.40 -41.09
N ILE A 166 2.02 0.38 -41.49
CA ILE A 166 2.29 -1.02 -41.21
C ILE A 166 3.38 -1.46 -42.21
N GLU A 167 4.61 -1.13 -41.98
CA GLU A 167 5.75 -1.88 -42.51
C GLU A 167 6.54 -2.46 -41.33
N GLU A 168 6.94 -3.71 -41.51
CA GLU A 168 7.64 -4.53 -40.54
C GLU A 168 8.79 -3.74 -39.89
N MET A 169 8.58 -3.32 -38.64
CA MET A 169 9.66 -2.75 -37.83
C MET A 169 10.58 -3.90 -37.42
N GLU A 170 11.69 -4.05 -38.09
CA GLU A 170 12.85 -4.74 -37.55
C GLU A 170 13.21 -4.09 -36.20
N ILE A 171 13.18 -4.88 -35.15
CA ILE A 171 13.50 -4.44 -33.79
C ILE A 171 15.02 -4.37 -33.69
N GLU A 172 15.59 -3.20 -33.96
CA GLU A 172 16.97 -2.93 -33.54
C GLU A 172 16.96 -2.72 -32.02
N ASP A 173 17.66 -3.60 -31.32
CA ASP A 173 18.02 -3.46 -29.91
C ASP A 173 18.91 -2.23 -29.73
N GLY A 174 18.34 -1.07 -29.34
CA GLY A 174 19.20 0.05 -29.03
C GLY A 174 18.58 1.44 -28.85
N ASP A 175 17.34 1.67 -29.23
CA ASP A 175 16.75 3.01 -29.08
C ASP A 175 15.62 3.02 -28.03
N ASP A 176 15.97 3.39 -26.78
CA ASP A 176 15.04 3.53 -25.63
C ASP A 176 14.05 4.70 -25.79
N ASP A 177 14.05 5.39 -26.92
CA ASP A 177 13.31 6.66 -27.14
C ASP A 177 11.98 6.51 -27.88
N THR A 178 11.49 5.28 -28.11
CA THR A 178 10.19 5.08 -28.77
C THR A 178 9.04 5.59 -27.87
N PRO A 179 8.11 6.40 -28.39
CA PRO A 179 7.02 6.99 -27.59
C PRO A 179 6.19 5.98 -26.79
N VAL A 180 6.02 4.76 -27.32
CA VAL A 180 5.26 3.67 -26.68
C VAL A 180 6.03 3.07 -25.50
N ILE A 181 7.37 2.96 -25.58
CA ILE A 181 8.22 2.48 -24.48
C ILE A 181 8.16 3.49 -23.33
N ASN A 182 8.33 4.77 -23.65
CA ASN A 182 8.25 5.85 -22.67
C ASN A 182 6.85 5.92 -22.02
N LEU A 183 5.78 5.69 -22.78
CA LEU A 183 4.42 5.62 -22.28
C LEU A 183 4.27 4.48 -21.26
N LEU A 184 4.66 3.25 -21.63
CA LEU A 184 4.55 2.09 -20.73
C LEU A 184 5.36 2.28 -19.43
N ASN A 185 6.60 2.74 -19.54
CA ASN A 185 7.45 3.03 -18.39
C ASN A 185 6.82 4.09 -17.48
N SER A 186 6.27 5.15 -18.05
CA SER A 186 5.60 6.22 -17.32
C SER A 186 4.32 5.73 -16.63
N LEU A 187 3.54 4.85 -17.26
CA LEU A 187 2.35 4.24 -16.65
C LEU A 187 2.74 3.36 -15.45
N ILE A 188 3.80 2.55 -15.58
CA ILE A 188 4.31 1.70 -14.49
C ILE A 188 4.83 2.55 -13.32
N GLN A 189 5.63 3.59 -13.61
CA GLN A 189 6.12 4.50 -12.58
C GLN A 189 4.98 5.22 -11.87
N ARG A 190 3.97 5.65 -12.61
CA ARG A 190 2.78 6.30 -12.04
C ARG A 190 2.00 5.35 -11.14
N ALA A 191 1.73 4.13 -11.60
CA ALA A 191 1.06 3.11 -10.81
C ALA A 191 1.85 2.81 -9.51
N TYR A 192 3.17 2.68 -9.61
CA TYR A 192 4.04 2.46 -8.45
C TYR A 192 3.99 3.62 -7.46
N SER A 193 4.09 4.87 -7.94
CA SER A 193 4.09 6.08 -7.07
C SER A 193 2.75 6.33 -6.38
N THR A 194 1.64 5.90 -6.99
CA THR A 194 0.29 6.04 -6.42
C THR A 194 -0.14 4.84 -5.59
N GLY A 195 0.68 3.78 -5.52
CA GLY A 195 0.34 2.54 -4.83
C GLY A 195 -0.79 1.76 -5.53
N ALA A 196 -0.94 1.91 -6.85
CA ALA A 196 -1.89 1.13 -7.62
C ALA A 196 -1.55 -0.36 -7.57
N SER A 197 -2.55 -1.21 -7.45
CA SER A 197 -2.38 -2.66 -7.50
C SER A 197 -2.40 -3.22 -8.92
N ASP A 198 -3.18 -2.60 -9.82
CA ASP A 198 -3.34 -3.07 -11.18
C ASP A 198 -3.41 -1.90 -12.18
N ILE A 199 -2.86 -2.10 -13.37
CA ILE A 199 -3.07 -1.24 -14.55
C ILE A 199 -3.89 -2.05 -15.55
N HIS A 200 -5.00 -1.49 -16.00
CA HIS A 200 -5.87 -2.07 -17.01
C HIS A 200 -5.71 -1.28 -18.30
N ILE A 201 -5.40 -1.94 -19.41
CA ILE A 201 -5.31 -1.36 -20.76
C ILE A 201 -6.40 -2.02 -21.58
N GLU A 202 -7.43 -1.28 -21.89
CA GLU A 202 -8.69 -1.80 -22.39
C GLU A 202 -9.09 -1.13 -23.72
N PRO A 203 -9.18 -1.92 -24.81
CA PRO A 203 -9.63 -1.40 -26.09
C PRO A 203 -11.15 -1.28 -26.13
N PHE A 204 -11.63 -0.18 -26.68
CA PHE A 204 -13.02 0.08 -27.03
C PHE A 204 -13.11 0.43 -28.51
N GLU A 205 -14.30 0.65 -29.02
CA GLU A 205 -14.55 0.89 -30.43
C GLU A 205 -13.73 2.06 -31.01
N ASP A 206 -13.65 3.17 -30.29
CA ASP A 206 -13.05 4.44 -30.75
C ASP A 206 -11.77 4.83 -30.00
N LYS A 207 -11.45 4.14 -28.91
CA LYS A 207 -10.37 4.52 -27.99
C LYS A 207 -9.85 3.36 -27.17
N THR A 208 -8.67 3.53 -26.62
CA THR A 208 -8.11 2.66 -25.57
C THR A 208 -8.12 3.40 -24.24
N LEU A 209 -8.69 2.79 -23.23
CA LEU A 209 -8.78 3.34 -21.89
C LEU A 209 -7.73 2.70 -20.98
N VAL A 210 -6.90 3.52 -20.35
CA VAL A 210 -5.99 3.06 -19.29
C VAL A 210 -6.61 3.42 -17.96
N ARG A 211 -6.85 2.40 -17.13
CA ARG A 211 -7.39 2.54 -15.78
C ARG A 211 -6.44 1.96 -14.75
N MET A 212 -6.41 2.54 -13.58
CA MET A 212 -5.59 2.06 -12.46
C MET A 212 -6.47 1.69 -11.28
N ARG A 213 -6.16 0.59 -10.61
CA ARG A 213 -6.81 0.22 -9.35
C ARG A 213 -5.99 0.75 -8.19
N ILE A 214 -6.52 1.75 -7.47
CA ILE A 214 -5.88 2.38 -6.31
C ILE A 214 -6.79 2.16 -5.09
N ASP A 215 -6.24 1.61 -4.01
CA ASP A 215 -6.99 1.28 -2.79
C ASP A 215 -8.29 0.49 -3.05
N GLY A 216 -8.25 -0.44 -4.02
CA GLY A 216 -9.38 -1.27 -4.42
C GLY A 216 -10.35 -0.63 -5.42
N THR A 217 -10.28 0.69 -5.65
CA THR A 217 -11.14 1.43 -6.59
C THR A 217 -10.46 1.58 -7.95
N ILE A 218 -11.21 1.36 -9.04
CA ILE A 218 -10.74 1.59 -10.40
C ILE A 218 -10.97 3.06 -10.77
N ILE A 219 -9.91 3.72 -11.22
CA ILE A 219 -9.91 5.12 -11.64
C ILE A 219 -9.48 5.19 -13.11
N GLU A 220 -10.20 5.94 -13.94
CA GLU A 220 -9.76 6.25 -15.29
C GLU A 220 -8.57 7.20 -15.23
N TYR A 221 -7.48 6.80 -15.89
CA TYR A 221 -6.24 7.56 -15.82
C TYR A 221 -5.96 8.35 -17.10
N VAL A 222 -5.97 7.68 -18.25
CA VAL A 222 -5.72 8.33 -19.54
C VAL A 222 -6.43 7.57 -20.68
N THR A 223 -6.86 8.34 -21.67
CA THR A 223 -7.43 7.83 -22.93
C THR A 223 -6.39 7.92 -24.04
N LEU A 224 -6.19 6.83 -24.77
CA LEU A 224 -5.27 6.72 -25.89
C LEU A 224 -6.06 6.47 -27.18
N LYS A 225 -5.48 6.85 -28.33
CA LYS A 225 -6.00 6.46 -29.66
C LYS A 225 -5.80 4.95 -29.88
N ASN A 226 -6.69 4.31 -30.62
CA ASN A 226 -6.56 2.88 -30.93
C ASN A 226 -5.31 2.53 -31.75
N SER A 227 -4.74 3.50 -32.48
CA SER A 227 -3.44 3.32 -33.16
C SER A 227 -2.28 3.01 -32.21
N VAL A 228 -2.31 3.53 -30.96
CA VAL A 228 -1.30 3.27 -29.93
C VAL A 228 -1.47 1.89 -29.30
N HIS A 229 -2.70 1.37 -29.29
CA HIS A 229 -3.08 0.17 -28.55
C HIS A 229 -2.23 -1.05 -28.92
N ASN A 230 -2.20 -1.39 -30.22
CA ASN A 230 -1.52 -2.60 -30.69
C ASN A 230 -0.02 -2.59 -30.36
N SER A 231 0.64 -1.44 -30.54
CA SER A 231 2.06 -1.26 -30.22
C SER A 231 2.31 -1.38 -28.70
N LEU A 232 1.41 -0.87 -27.88
CA LEU A 232 1.49 -0.97 -26.42
C LEU A 232 1.32 -2.42 -25.95
N ILE A 233 0.34 -3.17 -26.49
CA ILE A 233 0.15 -4.59 -26.21
C ILE A 233 1.35 -5.42 -26.69
N ALA A 234 1.86 -5.16 -27.89
CA ALA A 234 3.06 -5.85 -28.38
C ALA A 234 4.26 -5.65 -27.46
N ARG A 235 4.51 -4.41 -27.01
CA ARG A 235 5.59 -4.13 -26.04
C ARG A 235 5.41 -4.86 -24.70
N ILE A 236 4.18 -4.92 -24.20
CA ILE A 236 3.86 -5.67 -22.97
C ILE A 236 4.14 -7.15 -23.16
N LYS A 237 3.74 -7.73 -24.29
CA LYS A 237 4.00 -9.14 -24.61
C LYS A 237 5.50 -9.44 -24.70
N ILE A 238 6.28 -8.58 -25.36
CA ILE A 238 7.76 -8.71 -25.44
C ILE A 238 8.37 -8.76 -24.03
N LEU A 239 8.05 -7.80 -23.18
CA LEU A 239 8.58 -7.74 -21.82
C LEU A 239 8.19 -8.94 -20.96
N SER A 240 7.05 -9.56 -21.25
CA SER A 240 6.49 -10.67 -20.49
C SER A 240 6.79 -12.04 -21.11
N GLU A 241 7.61 -12.10 -22.17
CA GLU A 241 7.96 -13.30 -22.94
C GLU A 241 6.73 -14.03 -23.51
N LEU A 242 5.70 -13.28 -23.93
CA LEU A 242 4.47 -13.79 -24.52
C LEU A 242 4.57 -13.78 -26.05
N ASP A 243 3.76 -14.62 -26.69
CA ASP A 243 3.68 -14.70 -28.16
C ASP A 243 2.95 -13.48 -28.74
N ILE A 244 3.66 -12.67 -29.52
CA ILE A 244 3.14 -11.45 -30.15
C ILE A 244 2.18 -11.79 -31.29
N ALA A 245 2.42 -12.90 -32.01
CA ALA A 245 1.63 -13.31 -33.14
C ALA A 245 0.27 -13.92 -32.75
N GLU A 246 0.21 -14.58 -31.59
CA GLU A 246 -1.05 -15.15 -31.09
C GLU A 246 -1.91 -14.07 -30.41
N ARG A 247 -3.07 -13.77 -30.98
CA ARG A 247 -4.01 -12.74 -30.53
C ARG A 247 -5.40 -13.27 -30.19
N ARG A 248 -5.60 -14.58 -30.30
CA ARG A 248 -6.91 -15.23 -30.16
C ARG A 248 -7.05 -16.02 -28.86
N ARG A 249 -5.97 -16.20 -28.12
CA ARG A 249 -5.94 -16.99 -26.89
C ARG A 249 -5.46 -16.13 -25.73
N PRO A 250 -5.97 -16.38 -24.52
CA PRO A 250 -5.41 -15.78 -23.31
C PRO A 250 -3.93 -16.17 -23.13
N GLN A 251 -3.14 -15.24 -22.64
CA GLN A 251 -1.73 -15.44 -22.34
C GLN A 251 -1.40 -14.79 -20.99
N ASP A 252 -0.65 -15.49 -20.16
CA ASP A 252 -0.19 -15.01 -18.87
C ASP A 252 1.34 -15.04 -18.81
N GLY A 253 1.94 -13.98 -18.27
CA GLY A 253 3.38 -13.85 -18.15
C GLY A 253 3.77 -12.91 -17.01
N HIS A 254 5.04 -12.60 -16.95
CA HIS A 254 5.55 -11.68 -15.94
C HIS A 254 6.85 -11.03 -16.40
N PHE A 255 7.14 -9.86 -15.84
CA PHE A 255 8.43 -9.21 -16.02
C PHE A 255 8.80 -8.36 -14.79
N ARG A 256 10.05 -7.90 -14.74
CA ARG A 256 10.55 -7.04 -13.67
C ARG A 256 10.81 -5.64 -14.20
N SER A 257 10.30 -4.64 -13.52
CA SER A 257 10.59 -3.24 -13.78
C SER A 257 11.53 -2.67 -12.72
N ARG A 258 12.57 -1.96 -13.14
CA ARG A 258 13.48 -1.29 -12.21
C ARG A 258 12.81 -0.03 -11.65
N GLN A 259 12.79 0.09 -10.33
CA GLN A 259 12.26 1.25 -9.61
C GLN A 259 13.37 1.85 -8.74
N PRO A 260 13.25 3.10 -8.27
CA PRO A 260 14.27 3.73 -7.43
C PRO A 260 14.63 2.93 -6.17
N ASP A 261 13.65 2.22 -5.60
CA ASP A 261 13.81 1.47 -4.35
C ASP A 261 14.05 -0.05 -4.59
N GLY A 262 14.34 -0.47 -5.86
CA GLY A 262 14.60 -1.86 -6.20
C GLY A 262 13.84 -2.34 -7.44
N TYR A 263 13.49 -3.62 -7.47
CA TYR A 263 12.74 -4.22 -8.58
C TYR A 263 11.28 -4.43 -8.21
N LEU A 264 10.39 -4.06 -9.13
CA LEU A 264 8.96 -4.32 -9.08
C LEU A 264 8.65 -5.53 -9.95
N ASN A 265 8.10 -6.60 -9.38
CA ASN A 265 7.58 -7.72 -10.16
C ASN A 265 6.20 -7.36 -10.69
N ILE A 266 5.97 -7.61 -11.96
CA ILE A 266 4.69 -7.31 -12.63
C ILE A 266 4.19 -8.61 -13.28
N ARG A 267 2.98 -9.02 -12.90
CA ARG A 267 2.26 -10.09 -13.60
C ARG A 267 1.41 -9.47 -14.69
N VAL A 268 1.38 -10.14 -15.83
CA VAL A 268 0.64 -9.71 -17.01
C VAL A 268 -0.33 -10.79 -17.41
N SER A 269 -1.58 -10.39 -17.62
CA SER A 269 -2.59 -11.23 -18.26
C SER A 269 -3.13 -10.50 -19.47
N VAL A 270 -3.06 -11.13 -20.64
CA VAL A 270 -3.59 -10.60 -21.91
C VAL A 270 -4.71 -11.51 -22.39
N ILE A 271 -5.85 -10.93 -22.69
CA ILE A 271 -7.01 -11.67 -23.20
C ILE A 271 -7.58 -11.04 -24.46
N PRO A 272 -8.06 -11.84 -25.43
CA PRO A 272 -8.77 -11.30 -26.58
C PRO A 272 -10.13 -10.73 -26.18
N THR A 273 -10.48 -9.57 -26.76
CA THR A 273 -11.81 -8.96 -26.64
C THR A 273 -12.34 -8.57 -28.03
N VAL A 274 -13.57 -8.11 -28.10
CA VAL A 274 -14.21 -7.72 -29.37
C VAL A 274 -13.44 -6.62 -30.10
N PHE A 275 -12.84 -5.68 -29.36
CA PHE A 275 -12.16 -4.51 -29.94
C PHE A 275 -10.62 -4.63 -29.94
N GLY A 276 -10.07 -5.78 -29.59
CA GLY A 276 -8.64 -6.03 -29.50
C GLY A 276 -8.26 -6.76 -28.22
N GLU A 277 -6.98 -6.85 -27.92
CA GLU A 277 -6.49 -7.53 -26.74
C GLU A 277 -6.51 -6.61 -25.52
N LYS A 278 -7.14 -7.03 -24.44
CA LYS A 278 -7.08 -6.35 -23.15
C LYS A 278 -5.87 -6.88 -22.36
N ALA A 279 -5.08 -5.98 -21.78
CA ALA A 279 -4.02 -6.33 -20.85
C ALA A 279 -4.31 -5.83 -19.42
N VAL A 280 -3.96 -6.66 -18.45
CA VAL A 280 -3.95 -6.30 -17.03
C VAL A 280 -2.55 -6.56 -16.48
N LEU A 281 -1.93 -5.51 -15.96
CA LEU A 281 -0.63 -5.55 -15.30
C LEU A 281 -0.85 -5.45 -13.80
N ARG A 282 -0.61 -6.53 -13.06
CA ARG A 282 -0.67 -6.55 -11.60
C ARG A 282 0.70 -6.26 -11.01
N LEU A 283 0.80 -5.20 -10.24
CA LEU A 283 2.00 -4.77 -9.57
C LEU A 283 2.15 -5.55 -8.26
N LEU A 284 3.15 -6.44 -8.21
CA LEU A 284 3.50 -7.16 -7.00
C LEU A 284 4.53 -6.32 -6.25
N SER A 285 4.04 -5.33 -5.52
CA SER A 285 4.91 -4.43 -4.77
C SER A 285 5.45 -5.14 -3.54
N GLY A 286 6.71 -5.58 -3.61
CA GLY A 286 7.47 -6.05 -2.45
C GLY A 286 7.66 -4.97 -1.36
N ASN A 287 7.33 -3.74 -1.68
CA ASN A 287 7.41 -2.55 -0.83
C ASN A 287 6.05 -1.90 -0.57
N THR A 288 4.96 -2.66 -0.44
CA THR A 288 3.92 -2.14 0.46
C THR A 288 4.65 -1.85 1.76
N ARG A 289 4.82 -0.55 2.10
CA ARG A 289 5.16 -0.17 3.46
C ARG A 289 4.04 -0.77 4.32
N ILE A 290 4.27 -1.99 4.73
CA ILE A 290 3.54 -2.59 5.82
C ILE A 290 3.89 -1.67 6.95
N ASP A 291 2.90 -0.94 7.44
CA ASP A 291 3.07 -0.18 8.66
C ASP A 291 3.35 -1.27 9.70
N HIS A 292 4.63 -1.45 10.03
CA HIS A 292 5.08 -2.39 11.03
C HIS A 292 4.67 -1.83 12.39
N SER A 293 3.35 -1.68 12.58
CA SER A 293 2.81 -1.42 13.90
C SER A 293 3.11 -2.64 14.76
N ASP A 294 3.46 -2.43 16.00
CA ASP A 294 3.71 -3.48 16.98
C ASP A 294 2.55 -4.48 17.09
N THR A 295 1.38 -4.12 16.57
CA THR A 295 0.13 -4.91 16.58
C THR A 295 -0.23 -5.54 15.22
N MET A 296 0.66 -5.52 14.22
CA MET A 296 0.36 -6.00 12.84
C MET A 296 -0.91 -5.38 12.25
N GLY A 297 -1.27 -4.16 12.65
CA GLY A 297 -2.48 -3.46 12.22
C GLY A 297 -3.78 -3.94 12.86
N MET A 298 -3.72 -4.78 13.88
CA MET A 298 -4.85 -5.22 14.68
C MET A 298 -5.13 -4.25 15.83
N LEU A 299 -6.35 -4.28 16.38
CA LEU A 299 -6.64 -3.66 17.66
C LEU A 299 -5.86 -4.39 18.77
N GLN A 300 -5.44 -3.68 19.81
CA GLN A 300 -4.53 -4.22 20.84
C GLN A 300 -4.99 -5.55 21.44
N GLU A 301 -6.25 -5.65 21.85
CA GLU A 301 -6.80 -6.86 22.45
C GLU A 301 -6.87 -8.03 21.46
N ASP A 302 -7.14 -7.74 20.17
CA ASP A 302 -7.19 -8.74 19.11
C ASP A 302 -5.77 -9.23 18.80
N TYR A 303 -4.78 -8.33 18.79
CA TYR A 303 -3.38 -8.70 18.64
C TYR A 303 -2.88 -9.59 19.80
N GLU A 304 -3.22 -9.28 21.03
CA GLU A 304 -2.87 -10.11 22.20
C GLU A 304 -3.47 -11.52 22.08
N ARG A 305 -4.70 -11.64 21.59
CA ARG A 305 -5.33 -12.92 21.29
C ARG A 305 -4.60 -13.67 20.19
N PHE A 306 -4.32 -13.01 19.10
CA PHE A 306 -3.59 -13.58 17.98
C PHE A 306 -2.16 -13.97 18.36
N SER A 307 -1.44 -13.12 19.09
CA SER A 307 -0.11 -13.41 19.58
C SER A 307 -0.05 -14.70 20.43
N ARG A 308 -1.05 -14.93 21.30
CA ARG A 308 -1.13 -16.21 22.03
C ARG A 308 -1.25 -17.42 21.10
N MET A 309 -1.99 -17.29 19.99
CA MET A 309 -2.09 -18.36 18.99
C MET A 309 -0.76 -18.62 18.29
N LEU A 310 0.03 -17.57 18.00
CA LEU A 310 1.36 -17.68 17.37
C LEU A 310 2.40 -18.37 18.25
N HIS A 311 2.16 -18.47 19.55
CA HIS A 311 3.02 -19.19 20.49
C HIS A 311 2.59 -20.65 20.70
N SER A 312 1.61 -21.14 19.95
CA SER A 312 1.25 -22.57 19.98
C SER A 312 2.42 -23.42 19.47
N PRO A 313 2.77 -24.50 20.17
CA PRO A 313 3.88 -25.37 19.74
C PRO A 313 3.58 -26.08 18.42
N ASN A 314 2.33 -26.36 18.14
CA ASN A 314 1.84 -27.02 16.94
C ASN A 314 0.36 -26.73 16.73
N GLY A 315 -0.16 -27.06 15.58
CA GLY A 315 -1.54 -26.85 15.19
C GLY A 315 -1.66 -26.00 13.94
N ILE A 316 -2.87 -25.69 13.50
CA ILE A 316 -3.12 -24.90 12.31
C ILE A 316 -3.88 -23.62 12.63
N ILE A 317 -3.40 -22.51 12.05
CA ILE A 317 -4.05 -21.20 12.11
C ILE A 317 -4.44 -20.82 10.70
N TYR A 318 -5.74 -20.61 10.49
CA TYR A 318 -6.26 -20.16 9.20
C TYR A 318 -6.50 -18.67 9.17
N LEU A 319 -6.11 -18.02 8.07
CA LEU A 319 -6.56 -16.69 7.73
C LEU A 319 -7.65 -16.81 6.67
N THR A 320 -8.80 -16.18 6.88
CA THR A 320 -9.90 -16.26 5.93
C THR A 320 -10.39 -14.90 5.46
N GLY A 321 -11.04 -14.88 4.32
CA GLY A 321 -11.59 -13.68 3.71
C GLY A 321 -11.53 -13.73 2.18
N PRO A 322 -12.19 -12.81 1.48
CA PRO A 322 -12.17 -12.72 0.02
C PRO A 322 -10.78 -12.38 -0.52
N THR A 323 -10.65 -12.47 -1.84
CA THR A 323 -9.46 -11.98 -2.54
C THR A 323 -9.29 -10.48 -2.26
N GLY A 324 -8.05 -10.06 -1.99
CA GLY A 324 -7.74 -8.66 -1.68
C GLY A 324 -8.03 -8.23 -0.23
N SER A 325 -8.40 -9.14 0.68
CA SER A 325 -8.61 -8.81 2.10
C SER A 325 -7.29 -8.65 2.90
N GLY A 326 -6.13 -8.86 2.28
CA GLY A 326 -4.82 -8.65 2.91
C GLY A 326 -4.25 -9.86 3.65
N LYS A 327 -4.81 -11.07 3.47
CA LYS A 327 -4.36 -12.31 4.15
C LYS A 327 -2.86 -12.58 3.97
N THR A 328 -2.38 -12.55 2.72
CA THR A 328 -0.97 -12.78 2.40
C THR A 328 -0.06 -11.77 3.10
N THR A 329 -0.47 -10.49 3.13
CA THR A 329 0.28 -9.43 3.83
C THR A 329 0.41 -9.73 5.31
N THR A 330 -0.68 -10.11 5.98
CA THR A 330 -0.68 -10.48 7.40
C THR A 330 0.15 -11.74 7.64
N LEU A 331 0.04 -12.76 6.80
CA LEU A 331 0.89 -13.96 6.90
C LEU A 331 2.37 -13.62 6.75
N TYR A 332 2.72 -12.75 5.82
CA TYR A 332 4.13 -12.35 5.62
C TYR A 332 4.67 -11.60 6.84
N MET A 333 3.87 -10.70 7.47
CA MET A 333 4.26 -10.08 8.74
C MET A 333 4.50 -11.11 9.84
N VAL A 334 3.63 -12.11 9.94
CA VAL A 334 3.78 -13.22 10.88
C VAL A 334 5.07 -14.00 10.61
N LEU A 335 5.33 -14.36 9.37
CA LEU A 335 6.55 -15.09 9.00
C LEU A 335 7.82 -14.26 9.24
N GLU A 336 7.80 -12.97 8.94
CA GLU A 336 8.91 -12.05 9.24
C GLU A 336 9.19 -11.96 10.74
N GLU A 337 8.14 -11.92 11.57
CA GLU A 337 8.30 -11.92 13.02
C GLU A 337 8.85 -13.25 13.55
N LEU A 338 8.31 -14.37 13.08
CA LEU A 338 8.74 -15.71 13.47
C LEU A 338 10.15 -16.04 12.97
N SER A 339 10.56 -15.51 11.81
CA SER A 339 11.90 -15.72 11.23
C SER A 339 13.04 -15.08 12.05
N LYS A 340 12.72 -14.19 12.98
CA LYS A 340 13.68 -13.64 13.95
C LYS A 340 14.09 -14.67 15.00
N LYS A 341 13.28 -15.72 15.19
CA LYS A 341 13.56 -16.85 16.09
C LYS A 341 14.43 -17.90 15.40
N ASN A 342 14.98 -18.82 16.17
CA ASN A 342 15.75 -19.96 15.65
C ASN A 342 14.81 -21.11 15.30
N VAL A 343 14.07 -20.96 14.21
CA VAL A 343 13.08 -21.94 13.70
C VAL A 343 13.24 -22.11 12.20
N ASN A 344 12.98 -23.33 11.70
CA ASN A 344 12.96 -23.64 10.29
C ASN A 344 11.56 -23.36 9.70
N ILE A 345 11.46 -22.32 8.88
CA ILE A 345 10.21 -21.91 8.25
C ILE A 345 10.25 -22.25 6.76
N SER A 346 9.24 -22.97 6.29
CA SER A 346 9.09 -23.33 4.88
C SER A 346 7.70 -23.00 4.38
N THR A 347 7.60 -22.52 3.14
CA THR A 347 6.32 -22.16 2.53
C THR A 347 6.12 -22.87 1.19
N ILE A 348 4.85 -23.03 0.79
CA ILE A 348 4.44 -23.34 -0.57
C ILE A 348 3.35 -22.36 -1.01
N GLU A 349 3.57 -21.69 -2.13
CA GLU A 349 2.80 -20.51 -2.55
C GLU A 349 2.51 -20.53 -4.06
N ASP A 350 1.43 -19.86 -4.48
CA ASP A 350 1.06 -19.69 -5.89
C ASP A 350 0.63 -18.24 -6.20
N PRO A 351 1.60 -17.37 -6.47
CA PRO A 351 3.04 -17.52 -6.34
C PRO A 351 3.59 -16.91 -5.04
N VAL A 352 4.92 -16.93 -4.90
CA VAL A 352 5.64 -16.13 -3.92
C VAL A 352 5.55 -14.66 -4.31
N GLU A 353 4.96 -13.83 -3.42
CA GLU A 353 4.77 -12.39 -3.65
C GLU A 353 6.02 -11.58 -3.29
N LYS A 354 6.73 -11.97 -2.23
CA LYS A 354 7.91 -11.28 -1.68
C LYS A 354 8.85 -12.30 -1.04
N ASN A 355 10.16 -12.13 -1.21
CA ASN A 355 11.14 -12.94 -0.50
C ASN A 355 11.25 -12.50 0.96
N ILE A 356 11.19 -13.46 1.89
CA ILE A 356 11.34 -13.25 3.33
C ILE A 356 12.68 -13.82 3.78
N TYR A 357 13.45 -13.02 4.50
CA TYR A 357 14.75 -13.46 5.03
C TYR A 357 14.59 -14.64 6.00
N LYS A 358 15.44 -15.65 5.85
CA LYS A 358 15.40 -16.93 6.62
C LYS A 358 14.13 -17.76 6.44
N VAL A 359 13.36 -17.58 5.37
CA VAL A 359 12.21 -18.41 5.03
C VAL A 359 12.48 -19.12 3.71
N ASN A 360 12.29 -20.45 3.68
CA ASN A 360 12.43 -21.25 2.47
C ASN A 360 11.09 -21.27 1.72
N GLN A 361 10.99 -20.47 0.66
CA GLN A 361 9.74 -20.27 -0.08
C GLN A 361 9.75 -21.10 -1.38
N MET A 362 8.82 -22.04 -1.50
CA MET A 362 8.60 -22.87 -2.69
C MET A 362 7.43 -22.30 -3.47
N GLN A 363 7.60 -22.15 -4.78
CA GLN A 363 6.53 -21.72 -5.67
C GLN A 363 5.95 -22.89 -6.46
N VAL A 364 4.63 -22.99 -6.51
CA VAL A 364 3.90 -23.95 -7.37
C VAL A 364 4.33 -23.78 -8.82
N ASN A 365 4.53 -24.89 -9.52
CA ASN A 365 4.84 -24.91 -10.94
C ASN A 365 4.08 -26.06 -11.61
N ALA A 366 2.95 -25.76 -12.18
CA ALA A 366 2.07 -26.75 -12.82
C ALA A 366 2.74 -27.48 -14.00
N MET A 367 3.58 -26.77 -14.78
CA MET A 367 4.31 -27.36 -15.91
C MET A 367 5.33 -28.40 -15.46
N ALA A 368 6.00 -28.17 -14.33
CA ALA A 368 6.91 -29.11 -13.71
C ALA A 368 6.17 -30.17 -12.87
N GLY A 369 4.84 -30.12 -12.77
CA GLY A 369 4.03 -30.98 -11.94
C GLY A 369 4.18 -30.78 -10.45
N LEU A 370 4.70 -29.62 -10.01
CA LEU A 370 4.80 -29.20 -8.61
C LEU A 370 3.49 -28.51 -8.18
N THR A 371 2.65 -29.27 -7.49
CA THR A 371 1.36 -28.81 -6.93
C THR A 371 1.50 -28.49 -5.44
N PHE A 372 0.48 -27.86 -4.83
CA PHE A 372 0.42 -27.67 -3.37
C PHE A 372 0.58 -28.98 -2.61
N GLU A 373 -0.13 -30.03 -3.00
CA GLU A 373 -0.04 -31.35 -2.39
C GLU A 373 1.39 -31.93 -2.43
N LYS A 374 1.99 -32.01 -3.64
CA LYS A 374 3.33 -32.57 -3.81
C LYS A 374 4.40 -31.77 -3.06
N GLY A 375 4.30 -30.45 -3.14
CA GLY A 375 5.21 -29.55 -2.42
C GLY A 375 5.09 -29.71 -0.92
N LEU A 376 3.88 -29.72 -0.37
CA LEU A 376 3.65 -29.88 1.07
C LEU A 376 4.17 -31.25 1.57
N ARG A 377 3.92 -32.33 0.82
CA ARG A 377 4.52 -33.66 1.14
C ARG A 377 6.04 -33.62 1.13
N ALA A 378 6.67 -32.85 0.26
CA ALA A 378 8.12 -32.69 0.23
C ALA A 378 8.62 -31.85 1.42
N LEU A 379 7.95 -30.77 1.77
CA LEU A 379 8.30 -29.93 2.90
C LEU A 379 8.32 -30.69 4.23
N LEU A 380 7.40 -31.62 4.46
CA LEU A 380 7.36 -32.46 5.66
C LEU A 380 8.62 -33.34 5.85
N ARG A 381 9.50 -33.45 4.85
CA ARG A 381 10.78 -34.15 4.93
C ARG A 381 11.99 -33.23 5.02
N GLN A 382 11.74 -31.92 5.19
CA GLN A 382 12.76 -30.88 5.29
C GLN A 382 12.95 -30.37 6.72
N ASP A 383 12.48 -31.13 7.71
CA ASP A 383 12.57 -30.79 9.15
C ASP A 383 12.02 -29.38 9.47
N PRO A 384 10.81 -29.03 9.01
CA PRO A 384 10.24 -27.71 9.26
C PRO A 384 9.63 -27.64 10.67
N ASP A 385 9.83 -26.53 11.37
CA ASP A 385 9.07 -26.20 12.58
C ASP A 385 7.74 -25.53 12.22
N ILE A 386 7.79 -24.67 11.19
CA ILE A 386 6.67 -23.85 10.74
C ILE A 386 6.47 -24.04 9.23
N ILE A 387 5.23 -24.31 8.83
CA ILE A 387 4.85 -24.47 7.44
C ILE A 387 3.78 -23.43 7.07
N MET A 388 3.95 -22.69 5.98
CA MET A 388 2.87 -21.89 5.41
C MET A 388 2.44 -22.45 4.07
N VAL A 389 1.14 -22.72 3.95
CA VAL A 389 0.47 -23.15 2.73
C VAL A 389 -0.33 -21.95 2.21
N GLY A 390 0.04 -21.41 1.07
CA GLY A 390 -0.53 -20.18 0.53
C GLY A 390 -2.06 -20.16 0.54
N GLU A 391 -2.67 -21.29 0.17
CA GLU A 391 -4.12 -21.49 0.29
C GLU A 391 -4.50 -22.97 0.36
N THR A 392 -5.65 -23.25 0.96
CA THR A 392 -6.28 -24.58 1.02
C THR A 392 -7.56 -24.54 0.18
N ARG A 393 -7.51 -25.14 -1.02
CA ARG A 393 -8.63 -25.16 -1.97
C ARG A 393 -9.33 -26.53 -2.05
N ASP A 394 -8.61 -27.59 -1.77
CA ASP A 394 -9.02 -28.98 -1.97
C ASP A 394 -8.83 -29.84 -0.72
N SER A 395 -9.47 -31.01 -0.71
CA SER A 395 -9.44 -31.95 0.39
C SER A 395 -8.04 -32.54 0.64
N GLU A 396 -7.22 -32.69 -0.40
CA GLU A 396 -5.88 -33.29 -0.30
C GLU A 396 -4.93 -32.35 0.44
N THR A 397 -4.88 -31.06 0.01
CA THR A 397 -4.09 -30.03 0.69
C THR A 397 -4.57 -29.84 2.13
N ALA A 398 -5.90 -29.82 2.37
CA ALA A 398 -6.46 -29.74 3.71
C ALA A 398 -6.03 -30.90 4.59
N SER A 399 -6.14 -32.14 4.08
CA SER A 399 -5.77 -33.36 4.82
C SER A 399 -4.30 -33.38 5.23
N ILE A 400 -3.38 -33.00 4.31
CA ILE A 400 -1.95 -32.99 4.60
C ILE A 400 -1.63 -31.88 5.62
N SER A 401 -2.21 -30.68 5.47
CA SER A 401 -2.02 -29.56 6.40
C SER A 401 -2.49 -29.89 7.82
N VAL A 402 -3.67 -30.50 7.95
CA VAL A 402 -4.24 -30.94 9.22
C VAL A 402 -3.36 -32.02 9.88
N ARG A 403 -2.87 -33.00 9.10
CA ARG A 403 -1.96 -34.04 9.62
C ARG A 403 -0.62 -33.46 10.04
N ALA A 404 -0.05 -32.52 9.29
CA ALA A 404 1.17 -31.81 9.66
C ALA A 404 1.01 -31.12 11.02
N ALA A 405 -0.13 -30.42 11.22
CA ALA A 405 -0.47 -29.76 12.46
C ALA A 405 -0.58 -30.73 13.65
N LEU A 406 -1.16 -31.92 13.43
CA LEU A 406 -1.28 -32.97 14.47
C LEU A 406 0.05 -33.66 14.79
N THR A 407 0.98 -33.68 13.84
CA THR A 407 2.29 -34.32 14.00
C THR A 407 3.40 -33.43 14.51
N GLY A 408 3.07 -32.23 14.98
CA GLY A 408 4.01 -31.38 15.70
C GLY A 408 4.40 -30.07 15.02
N HIS A 409 3.86 -29.75 13.85
CA HIS A 409 4.20 -28.54 13.11
C HIS A 409 3.20 -27.42 13.38
N LEU A 410 3.67 -26.17 13.44
CA LEU A 410 2.79 -25.00 13.39
C LEU A 410 2.52 -24.66 11.92
N VAL A 411 1.27 -24.76 11.51
CA VAL A 411 0.85 -24.58 10.13
C VAL A 411 0.03 -23.30 9.98
N PHE A 412 0.32 -22.52 8.95
CA PHE A 412 -0.49 -21.37 8.51
C PHE A 412 -1.08 -21.67 7.14
N SER A 413 -2.35 -21.33 6.93
CA SER A 413 -2.95 -21.41 5.60
C SER A 413 -4.07 -20.40 5.42
N THR A 414 -4.57 -20.26 4.19
CA THR A 414 -5.70 -19.40 3.91
C THR A 414 -6.92 -20.16 3.42
N LEU A 415 -8.10 -19.61 3.76
CA LEU A 415 -9.40 -20.05 3.28
C LEU A 415 -10.16 -18.87 2.65
N HIS A 416 -11.27 -19.18 1.99
CA HIS A 416 -12.19 -18.20 1.43
C HIS A 416 -13.58 -18.35 2.07
N THR A 417 -13.72 -17.93 3.31
CA THR A 417 -15.01 -17.86 4.01
C THR A 417 -15.28 -16.42 4.46
N ASN A 418 -16.52 -16.11 4.79
CA ASN A 418 -16.96 -14.76 5.12
C ASN A 418 -16.57 -14.35 6.53
N ASP A 419 -16.58 -15.27 7.48
CA ASP A 419 -16.24 -15.08 8.89
C ASP A 419 -15.36 -16.22 9.42
N ALA A 420 -14.94 -16.12 10.67
CA ALA A 420 -14.04 -17.09 11.27
C ALA A 420 -14.72 -18.43 11.55
N ALA A 421 -15.96 -18.42 12.05
CA ALA A 421 -16.69 -19.64 12.41
C ALA A 421 -17.04 -20.50 11.19
N SER A 422 -17.42 -19.87 10.07
CA SER A 422 -17.71 -20.56 8.81
C SER A 422 -16.53 -21.34 8.24
N SER A 423 -15.30 -21.03 8.66
CA SER A 423 -14.10 -21.78 8.26
C SER A 423 -14.12 -23.22 8.77
N VAL A 424 -14.73 -23.47 9.94
CA VAL A 424 -14.89 -24.82 10.49
C VAL A 424 -15.81 -25.65 9.60
N VAL A 425 -16.96 -25.08 9.20
CA VAL A 425 -17.91 -25.72 8.30
C VAL A 425 -17.27 -25.99 6.94
N ARG A 426 -16.52 -25.02 6.41
CA ARG A 426 -15.83 -25.17 5.13
C ARG A 426 -14.83 -26.32 5.09
N LEU A 427 -14.09 -26.57 6.17
CA LEU A 427 -13.19 -27.70 6.27
C LEU A 427 -13.95 -29.03 6.30
N LYS A 428 -15.11 -29.09 6.97
CA LYS A 428 -16.00 -30.25 6.96
C LYS A 428 -16.53 -30.52 5.55
N ASP A 429 -16.97 -29.48 4.84
CA ASP A 429 -17.43 -29.60 3.44
C ASP A 429 -16.35 -30.09 2.49
N MET A 430 -15.07 -29.79 2.80
CA MET A 430 -13.90 -30.35 2.10
C MET A 430 -13.64 -31.82 2.47
N GLY A 431 -14.50 -32.47 3.26
CA GLY A 431 -14.35 -33.88 3.64
C GLY A 431 -13.46 -34.11 4.85
N MET A 432 -13.10 -33.07 5.61
CA MET A 432 -12.31 -33.24 6.83
C MET A 432 -13.20 -33.76 7.96
N GLU A 433 -12.76 -34.86 8.60
CA GLU A 433 -13.46 -35.41 9.76
C GLU A 433 -13.41 -34.41 10.94
N THR A 434 -14.53 -34.26 11.64
CA THR A 434 -14.69 -33.26 12.71
C THR A 434 -13.66 -33.38 13.82
N TYR A 435 -13.26 -34.62 14.18
CA TYR A 435 -12.23 -34.82 15.21
C TYR A 435 -10.84 -34.35 14.75
N LEU A 436 -10.52 -34.43 13.45
CA LEU A 436 -9.25 -33.92 12.91
C LEU A 436 -9.26 -32.38 12.94
N VAL A 437 -10.36 -31.76 12.51
CA VAL A 437 -10.52 -30.30 12.54
C VAL A 437 -10.42 -29.80 13.99
N ALA A 438 -11.20 -30.39 14.92
CA ALA A 438 -11.23 -29.97 16.32
C ALA A 438 -9.87 -30.05 17.02
N ASN A 439 -9.04 -31.07 16.71
CA ASN A 439 -7.78 -31.30 17.38
C ASN A 439 -6.58 -30.62 16.71
N SER A 440 -6.66 -30.27 15.42
CA SER A 440 -5.58 -29.59 14.69
C SER A 440 -5.68 -28.06 14.77
N MET A 441 -6.88 -27.49 14.83
CA MET A 441 -7.05 -26.03 14.77
C MET A 441 -6.66 -25.36 16.09
N VAL A 442 -5.87 -24.30 15.98
CA VAL A 442 -5.54 -23.34 17.06
C VAL A 442 -6.51 -22.16 17.00
N GLY A 443 -6.78 -21.66 15.81
CA GLY A 443 -7.72 -20.57 15.63
C GLY A 443 -7.88 -20.16 14.18
N VAL A 444 -8.79 -19.22 13.98
CA VAL A 444 -9.10 -18.61 12.68
C VAL A 444 -9.13 -17.11 12.80
N VAL A 445 -8.54 -16.41 11.83
CA VAL A 445 -8.56 -14.96 11.70
C VAL A 445 -9.32 -14.60 10.42
N ALA A 446 -10.55 -14.13 10.54
CA ALA A 446 -11.22 -13.53 9.40
C ALA A 446 -10.79 -12.07 9.24
N GLN A 447 -10.55 -11.66 8.00
CA GLN A 447 -9.98 -10.36 7.67
C GLN A 447 -10.66 -9.69 6.48
N ARG A 448 -10.88 -8.37 6.61
CA ARG A 448 -11.32 -7.48 5.54
C ARG A 448 -10.45 -6.23 5.52
N LEU A 449 -10.42 -5.52 4.39
CA LEU A 449 -9.80 -4.21 4.28
C LEU A 449 -10.87 -3.14 4.10
N MET A 450 -10.75 -2.06 4.85
CA MET A 450 -11.52 -0.83 4.67
C MET A 450 -10.59 0.30 4.23
N ARG A 451 -11.10 1.23 3.43
CA ARG A 451 -10.35 2.43 3.07
C ARG A 451 -10.31 3.38 4.26
N LYS A 452 -9.14 3.99 4.49
CA LYS A 452 -8.99 5.09 5.43
C LYS A 452 -9.51 6.36 4.79
N VAL A 453 -10.31 7.14 5.52
CA VAL A 453 -10.73 8.46 5.06
C VAL A 453 -9.51 9.37 4.90
N CYS A 454 -9.47 10.15 3.87
CA CYS A 454 -8.40 11.11 3.64
C CYS A 454 -8.39 12.16 4.77
N ARG A 455 -7.28 12.30 5.46
CA ARG A 455 -7.16 13.24 6.59
C ARG A 455 -7.32 14.70 6.16
N ASP A 456 -6.99 14.98 4.90
CA ASP A 456 -6.88 16.32 4.36
C ASP A 456 -8.22 16.91 3.91
N CYS A 457 -9.15 16.05 3.48
CA CYS A 457 -10.45 16.50 2.98
C CYS A 457 -11.63 15.91 3.74
N ALA A 458 -11.40 15.10 4.78
CA ALA A 458 -12.47 14.57 5.58
C ALA A 458 -13.16 15.67 6.39
N VAL A 459 -14.47 15.71 6.34
CA VAL A 459 -15.27 16.64 7.13
C VAL A 459 -16.12 15.91 8.18
N PRO A 460 -16.26 16.44 9.39
CA PRO A 460 -17.21 15.89 10.34
C PRO A 460 -18.64 16.10 9.82
N ALA A 461 -19.48 15.11 9.98
CA ALA A 461 -20.89 15.16 9.59
C ALA A 461 -21.75 14.38 10.56
N GLU A 462 -23.00 14.76 10.68
CA GLU A 462 -24.01 14.00 11.39
C GLU A 462 -24.47 12.81 10.54
N LEU A 463 -24.90 11.74 11.20
CA LEU A 463 -25.50 10.59 10.53
C LEU A 463 -26.88 10.96 9.98
N THR A 464 -27.18 10.43 8.82
CA THR A 464 -28.55 10.41 8.30
C THR A 464 -29.33 9.25 8.94
N GLU A 465 -30.67 9.33 8.99
CA GLU A 465 -31.52 8.24 9.49
C GLU A 465 -31.27 6.89 8.79
N LYS A 466 -30.88 6.93 7.50
CA LYS A 466 -30.53 5.73 6.74
C LYS A 466 -29.22 5.13 7.23
N GLU A 467 -28.21 5.95 7.50
CA GLU A 467 -26.92 5.53 8.02
C GLU A 467 -27.06 4.97 9.45
N GLU A 468 -27.87 5.60 10.31
CA GLU A 468 -28.18 5.09 11.65
C GLU A 468 -28.80 3.69 11.60
N ARG A 469 -29.75 3.46 10.66
CA ARG A 469 -30.34 2.12 10.47
C ARG A 469 -29.32 1.06 10.03
N ILE A 470 -28.42 1.41 9.12
CA ILE A 470 -27.36 0.49 8.65
C ILE A 470 -26.40 0.14 9.78
N LEU A 471 -26.01 1.12 10.59
CA LEU A 471 -25.09 0.90 11.71
C LEU A 471 -25.76 0.17 12.88
N GLY A 472 -27.07 0.39 13.08
CA GLY A 472 -27.82 -0.10 14.23
C GLY A 472 -27.60 0.71 15.51
N GLU A 473 -26.87 1.83 15.42
CA GLU A 473 -26.61 2.74 16.55
C GLU A 473 -26.46 4.19 16.09
N ARG A 474 -26.66 5.12 17.03
CA ARG A 474 -26.44 6.54 16.78
C ARG A 474 -25.06 6.97 17.25
N ILE A 475 -24.27 7.52 16.32
CA ILE A 475 -22.96 8.12 16.59
C ILE A 475 -23.10 9.63 16.34
N PRO A 476 -22.72 10.49 17.29
CA PRO A 476 -22.94 11.95 17.16
C PRO A 476 -22.28 12.56 15.91
N TYR A 477 -21.05 12.15 15.62
CA TYR A 477 -20.29 12.66 14.49
C TYR A 477 -19.47 11.55 13.86
N VAL A 478 -19.46 11.51 12.54
CA VAL A 478 -18.62 10.64 11.71
C VAL A 478 -17.86 11.49 10.71
N LYS A 479 -16.78 10.96 10.15
CA LYS A 479 -16.10 11.61 9.04
C LYS A 479 -16.70 11.18 7.71
N LYS A 480 -16.94 12.14 6.81
CA LYS A 480 -17.31 11.91 5.41
C LYS A 480 -16.14 12.20 4.48
N ALA A 481 -16.03 11.36 3.45
CA ALA A 481 -15.03 11.51 2.39
C ALA A 481 -15.51 12.54 1.37
N CYS A 482 -14.72 13.59 1.12
CA CYS A 482 -15.08 14.67 0.17
C CYS A 482 -14.33 14.54 -1.14
N GLY A 483 -13.03 14.28 -1.10
CA GLY A 483 -12.15 14.27 -2.27
C GLY A 483 -11.30 15.54 -2.40
N CYS A 484 -10.00 15.36 -2.59
CA CYS A 484 -9.02 16.42 -2.84
C CYS A 484 -7.89 15.90 -3.73
N PRO A 485 -7.01 16.74 -4.23
CA PRO A 485 -5.86 16.30 -5.02
C PRO A 485 -4.98 15.25 -4.34
N ALA A 486 -4.78 15.36 -3.01
CA ALA A 486 -3.96 14.43 -2.23
C ALA A 486 -4.50 12.99 -2.20
N CYS A 487 -5.80 12.81 -2.35
CA CYS A 487 -6.45 11.50 -2.44
C CYS A 487 -6.94 11.16 -3.86
N ASN A 488 -6.47 11.85 -4.89
CA ASN A 488 -6.96 11.74 -6.27
C ASN A 488 -8.49 11.86 -6.37
N TYR A 489 -9.06 12.78 -5.60
CA TYR A 489 -10.51 13.07 -5.51
C TYR A 489 -11.39 11.89 -5.05
N THR A 490 -10.80 10.81 -4.56
CA THR A 490 -11.54 9.65 -4.05
C THR A 490 -12.13 9.87 -2.66
N GLY A 491 -11.59 10.78 -1.88
CA GLY A 491 -11.90 10.98 -0.46
C GLY A 491 -11.24 9.97 0.47
N TYR A 492 -10.41 9.04 -0.05
CA TYR A 492 -9.76 7.99 0.72
C TYR A 492 -8.26 7.91 0.41
N ARG A 493 -7.46 7.53 1.41
CA ARG A 493 -6.02 7.33 1.26
C ARG A 493 -5.52 6.21 2.17
N GLY A 494 -5.11 5.10 1.55
CA GLY A 494 -4.66 3.90 2.25
C GLY A 494 -5.80 3.07 2.82
N ARG A 495 -5.43 1.96 3.45
CA ARG A 495 -6.37 0.95 3.95
C ARG A 495 -6.05 0.58 5.39
N VAL A 496 -7.05 0.10 6.11
CA VAL A 496 -6.95 -0.49 7.44
C VAL A 496 -7.60 -1.87 7.42
N ALA A 497 -7.00 -2.84 8.09
CA ALA A 497 -7.57 -4.16 8.22
C ALA A 497 -8.49 -4.24 9.43
N VAL A 498 -9.61 -4.93 9.27
CA VAL A 498 -10.50 -5.37 10.37
C VAL A 498 -10.39 -6.86 10.53
N HIS A 499 -10.42 -7.31 11.77
CA HIS A 499 -10.18 -8.70 12.12
C HIS A 499 -11.30 -9.24 13.03
N GLU A 500 -11.62 -10.51 12.82
CA GLU A 500 -12.44 -11.32 13.72
C GLU A 500 -11.61 -12.56 14.07
N ILE A 501 -11.27 -12.75 15.34
CA ILE A 501 -10.30 -13.76 15.78
C ILE A 501 -11.00 -14.79 16.65
N LEU A 502 -11.27 -15.95 16.08
CA LEU A 502 -11.83 -17.10 16.76
C LEU A 502 -10.69 -17.98 17.32
N GLN A 503 -10.61 -18.12 18.62
CA GLN A 503 -9.70 -19.05 19.27
C GLN A 503 -10.39 -20.40 19.48
N ILE A 504 -9.75 -21.50 19.11
CA ILE A 504 -10.31 -22.85 19.30
C ILE A 504 -9.96 -23.34 20.71
N ASP A 505 -10.76 -22.93 21.68
CA ASP A 505 -10.65 -23.39 23.06
C ASP A 505 -11.29 -24.77 23.28
N ARG A 506 -11.29 -25.26 24.51
CA ARG A 506 -11.84 -26.56 24.85
C ARG A 506 -13.32 -26.67 24.52
N GLN A 507 -14.09 -25.61 24.68
CA GLN A 507 -15.51 -25.63 24.42
C GLN A 507 -15.81 -25.59 22.92
N VAL A 508 -15.12 -24.73 22.17
CA VAL A 508 -15.24 -24.69 20.70
C VAL A 508 -14.86 -26.05 20.10
N ARG A 509 -13.80 -26.70 20.61
CA ARG A 509 -13.46 -28.08 20.18
C ARG A 509 -14.60 -29.07 20.39
N ARG A 510 -15.27 -29.01 21.55
CA ARG A 510 -16.43 -29.84 21.83
C ARG A 510 -17.56 -29.54 20.84
N MET A 511 -17.89 -28.27 20.61
CA MET A 511 -18.93 -27.85 19.67
C MET A 511 -18.64 -28.36 18.25
N ILE A 512 -17.37 -28.26 17.80
CA ILE A 512 -16.95 -28.83 16.50
C ILE A 512 -17.20 -30.34 16.45
N MET A 513 -16.83 -31.08 17.49
CA MET A 513 -17.03 -32.53 17.57
C MET A 513 -18.51 -32.93 17.61
N GLU A 514 -19.36 -32.11 18.23
CA GLU A 514 -20.80 -32.25 18.29
C GLU A 514 -21.53 -31.74 17.04
N ASN A 515 -20.79 -31.29 16.02
CA ASN A 515 -21.30 -30.74 14.75
C ASN A 515 -22.14 -29.47 14.91
N ALA A 516 -21.84 -28.64 15.91
CA ALA A 516 -22.48 -27.33 16.05
C ALA A 516 -22.39 -26.49 14.76
N SER A 517 -23.39 -25.65 14.56
CA SER A 517 -23.43 -24.72 13.43
C SER A 517 -22.40 -23.58 13.56
N SER A 518 -22.12 -22.88 12.46
CA SER A 518 -21.28 -21.69 12.49
C SER A 518 -21.84 -20.60 13.38
N GLU A 519 -23.17 -20.45 13.41
CA GLU A 519 -23.89 -19.48 14.22
C GLU A 519 -23.71 -19.77 15.72
N GLU A 520 -23.87 -21.02 16.14
CA GLU A 520 -23.67 -21.42 17.54
C GLU A 520 -22.23 -21.19 18.00
N ILE A 521 -21.25 -21.53 17.16
CA ILE A 521 -19.83 -21.27 17.44
C ILE A 521 -19.56 -19.78 17.55
N LYS A 522 -20.09 -18.98 16.61
CA LYS A 522 -19.95 -17.51 16.62
C LYS A 522 -20.60 -16.89 17.85
N GLU A 523 -21.81 -17.30 18.19
CA GLU A 523 -22.50 -16.82 19.37
C GLU A 523 -21.73 -17.12 20.67
N TYR A 524 -21.20 -18.33 20.81
CA TYR A 524 -20.32 -18.68 21.93
C TYR A 524 -19.08 -17.80 21.97
N ALA A 525 -18.40 -17.63 20.83
CA ALA A 525 -17.16 -16.84 20.75
C ALA A 525 -17.40 -15.37 21.12
N VAL A 526 -18.49 -14.77 20.63
CA VAL A 526 -18.86 -13.39 20.97
C VAL A 526 -19.22 -13.27 22.46
N ASN A 527 -20.09 -14.14 22.97
CA ASN A 527 -20.64 -14.00 24.32
C ASN A 527 -19.69 -14.47 25.43
N ARG A 528 -18.80 -15.44 25.16
CA ARG A 528 -17.94 -16.07 26.18
C ARG A 528 -16.46 -15.82 26.00
N GLN A 529 -15.99 -15.73 24.75
CA GLN A 529 -14.60 -15.39 24.49
C GLN A 529 -14.40 -13.89 24.27
N HIS A 530 -15.49 -13.08 24.25
CA HIS A 530 -15.44 -11.66 23.90
C HIS A 530 -14.75 -11.42 22.54
N MET A 531 -15.04 -12.30 21.58
CA MET A 531 -14.61 -12.13 20.21
C MET A 531 -15.31 -10.92 19.60
N ARG A 532 -14.55 -9.99 19.02
CA ARG A 532 -15.16 -8.94 18.20
C ARG A 532 -15.50 -9.50 16.83
N THR A 533 -16.68 -9.19 16.33
CA THR A 533 -17.02 -9.45 14.93
C THR A 533 -16.35 -8.43 14.02
N LEU A 534 -16.28 -8.73 12.71
CA LEU A 534 -15.77 -7.79 11.71
C LEU A 534 -16.51 -6.45 11.76
N LYS A 535 -17.85 -6.49 11.93
CA LYS A 535 -18.69 -5.28 12.07
C LYS A 535 -18.31 -4.48 13.32
N GLN A 536 -18.14 -5.12 14.47
CA GLN A 536 -17.76 -4.44 15.72
C GLN A 536 -16.38 -3.79 15.61
N CYS A 537 -15.42 -4.46 14.98
CA CYS A 537 -14.10 -3.90 14.72
C CYS A 537 -14.18 -2.70 13.76
N ALA A 538 -14.98 -2.81 12.69
CA ALA A 538 -15.22 -1.72 11.73
C ALA A 538 -15.89 -0.51 12.40
N MET A 539 -16.86 -0.74 13.28
CA MET A 539 -17.56 0.29 14.06
C MET A 539 -16.60 1.05 14.97
N GLN A 540 -15.61 0.37 15.57
CA GLN A 540 -14.60 1.04 16.38
C GLN A 540 -13.77 2.02 15.54
N TYR A 541 -13.30 1.61 14.37
CA TYR A 541 -12.56 2.51 13.45
C TYR A 541 -13.42 3.68 12.93
N LEU A 542 -14.74 3.47 12.78
CA LEU A 542 -15.66 4.56 12.45
C LEU A 542 -15.72 5.60 13.57
N ARG A 543 -15.86 5.18 14.84
CA ARG A 543 -15.88 6.07 16.01
C ARG A 543 -14.56 6.84 16.18
N GLU A 544 -13.43 6.22 15.82
CA GLU A 544 -12.11 6.84 15.81
C GLU A 544 -11.92 7.79 14.61
N GLY A 545 -12.89 7.86 13.69
CA GLY A 545 -12.81 8.70 12.50
C GLY A 545 -11.74 8.27 11.48
N ILE A 546 -11.39 6.98 11.47
CA ILE A 546 -10.41 6.40 10.53
C ILE A 546 -11.07 6.04 9.21
N THR A 547 -12.35 5.65 9.23
CA THR A 547 -13.12 5.22 8.07
C THR A 547 -14.47 5.91 7.99
N THR A 548 -15.32 5.51 7.04
CA THR A 548 -16.64 6.08 6.80
C THR A 548 -17.74 5.03 6.99
N VAL A 549 -19.00 5.49 7.11
CA VAL A 549 -20.18 4.62 7.17
C VAL A 549 -20.28 3.70 5.94
N GLU A 550 -19.93 4.20 4.76
CA GLU A 550 -19.95 3.42 3.52
C GLU A 550 -19.04 2.18 3.60
N GLU A 551 -17.85 2.33 4.16
CA GLU A 551 -16.89 1.23 4.31
C GLU A 551 -17.35 0.23 5.37
N VAL A 552 -17.91 0.71 6.49
CA VAL A 552 -18.52 -0.16 7.52
C VAL A 552 -19.69 -0.96 6.95
N ALA A 553 -20.56 -0.31 6.15
CA ALA A 553 -21.67 -0.99 5.50
C ALA A 553 -21.23 -2.14 4.58
N LYS A 554 -20.12 -1.96 3.86
CA LYS A 554 -19.53 -3.04 3.03
C LYS A 554 -19.09 -4.24 3.86
N VAL A 555 -18.53 -4.01 5.04
CA VAL A 555 -18.13 -5.09 5.97
C VAL A 555 -19.35 -5.76 6.57
N ALA A 556 -20.32 -4.97 7.02
CA ALA A 556 -21.55 -5.47 7.68
C ALA A 556 -22.42 -6.32 6.74
N TYR A 557 -22.48 -6.00 5.45
CA TYR A 557 -23.27 -6.74 4.45
C TYR A 557 -22.95 -8.24 4.37
N TYR A 558 -21.75 -8.64 4.74
CA TYR A 558 -21.33 -10.05 4.74
C TYR A 558 -21.59 -10.76 6.07
N GLU A 559 -22.13 -10.05 7.08
CA GLU A 559 -22.51 -10.65 8.36
C GLU A 559 -24.03 -10.93 8.46
N GLU A 560 -24.85 -10.33 7.59
CA GLU A 560 -26.27 -10.63 7.40
C GLU A 560 -26.45 -11.78 6.38
#